data_577c2bb20bbb11a2019d338d318b944c
#
_entry.id   577c2bb20bbb11a2019d338d318b944c
#
_cell.length_a   1.000
_cell.length_b   1.000
_cell.length_c   1.000
_cell.angle_alpha   90.00
_cell.angle_beta   90.00
_cell.angle_gamma   90.00
#
_symmetry.space_group_name_H-M   'P 1'
#
loop_
_entity.id
_entity.type
_entity.pdbx_description
1 polymer ?
#
loop_
_entity_poly.entity_id
_entity_poly.type
_entity_poly.pdbx_seq_one_letter_code
_entity_poly.pdbx_strand_id
1 'polypeptide(L)'
;LGPPGVAKSMVAHRLTTAFAGAHSFMYLMSRFSTPDEIFGPVSIARLKENDKYERAINGYLPTADIVFLDEIWKAGPAIQNTLLTVINEKIFRNGDTEIHLPLKLLIAASNELPAQGEGLEALWDRFIIRLVSKNIVSEDDFCRMLIDSKNSQPRLNLFQIEPSEYHDWLKQIDNVEVSQKVLNAICRIRQSLHKIVVN
;
A
#
# COMPACT_ATOMS: atom_id res chain seq x y z
N LEU A 1 -10.10 -5.47 -0.41
CA LEU A 1 -11.40 -5.30 -1.08
C LEU A 1 -12.55 -5.69 -0.17
N GLY A 2 -13.71 -5.07 -0.32
CA GLY A 2 -14.94 -5.46 0.39
C GLY A 2 -15.90 -4.30 0.59
N PRO A 3 -17.18 -4.58 0.94
CA PRO A 3 -18.18 -3.55 1.12
C PRO A 3 -17.81 -2.54 2.21
N PRO A 4 -18.49 -1.39 2.29
CA PRO A 4 -18.29 -0.47 3.41
C PRO A 4 -18.64 -1.14 4.75
N GLY A 5 -17.97 -0.73 5.83
CA GLY A 5 -18.24 -1.23 7.18
C GLY A 5 -17.55 -2.54 7.58
N VAL A 6 -16.75 -3.19 6.71
CA VAL A 6 -16.02 -4.43 7.04
C VAL A 6 -14.63 -4.19 7.64
N ALA A 7 -14.44 -3.09 8.33
CA ALA A 7 -13.23 -2.75 9.10
C ALA A 7 -11.91 -2.69 8.31
N LYS A 8 -11.92 -2.45 6.98
CA LYS A 8 -10.70 -2.36 6.14
C LYS A 8 -9.70 -1.35 6.69
N SER A 9 -10.14 -0.12 6.95
CA SER A 9 -9.29 0.96 7.46
C SER A 9 -8.80 0.67 8.88
N MET A 10 -9.59 -0.02 9.72
CA MET A 10 -9.16 -0.41 11.06
C MET A 10 -8.03 -1.45 11.02
N VAL A 11 -8.09 -2.43 10.12
CA VAL A 11 -7.02 -3.42 9.92
C VAL A 11 -5.75 -2.72 9.43
N ALA A 12 -5.86 -1.83 8.45
CA ALA A 12 -4.74 -1.06 7.96
C ALA A 12 -4.10 -0.23 9.08
N HIS A 13 -4.91 0.47 9.87
CA HIS A 13 -4.42 1.25 11.02
C HIS A 13 -3.67 0.38 12.04
N ARG A 14 -4.13 -0.84 12.31
CA ARG A 14 -3.41 -1.77 13.19
C ARG A 14 -2.09 -2.22 12.59
N LEU A 15 -2.01 -2.42 11.28
CA LEU A 15 -0.76 -2.78 10.61
C LEU A 15 0.28 -1.66 10.66
N THR A 16 -0.15 -0.38 10.67
CA THR A 16 0.81 0.73 10.81
C THR A 16 1.54 0.71 12.14
N THR A 17 0.93 0.15 13.19
CA THR A 17 1.56 0.04 14.51
C THR A 17 2.43 -1.20 14.70
N ALA A 18 2.47 -2.09 13.71
CA ALA A 18 3.26 -3.31 13.77
C ALA A 18 4.77 -3.08 13.63
N PHE A 19 5.19 -1.93 13.13
CA PHE A 19 6.60 -1.58 12.94
C PHE A 19 7.00 -0.50 13.94
N ALA A 20 7.99 -0.78 14.78
CA ALA A 20 8.48 0.15 15.77
C ALA A 20 9.09 1.40 15.11
N GLY A 21 8.68 2.58 15.57
CA GLY A 21 9.20 3.86 15.10
C GLY A 21 8.89 4.21 13.64
N ALA A 22 8.03 3.45 12.95
CA ALA A 22 7.70 3.70 11.55
C ALA A 22 6.78 4.93 11.39
N HIS A 23 7.09 5.76 10.40
CA HIS A 23 6.23 6.86 9.98
C HIS A 23 5.15 6.34 9.04
N SER A 24 3.89 6.65 9.32
CA SER A 24 2.77 6.24 8.48
C SER A 24 2.12 7.43 7.80
N PHE A 25 1.73 7.22 6.55
CA PHE A 25 0.90 8.15 5.78
C PHE A 25 -0.43 7.46 5.45
N MET A 26 -1.54 8.12 5.74
CA MET A 26 -2.88 7.59 5.50
C MET A 26 -3.70 8.63 4.74
N TYR A 27 -4.37 8.20 3.66
CA TYR A 27 -5.15 9.10 2.85
C TYR A 27 -6.39 8.42 2.26
N LEU A 28 -7.53 9.11 2.29
CA LEU A 28 -8.78 8.69 1.64
C LEU A 28 -8.86 9.35 0.25
N MET A 29 -8.74 8.55 -0.79
CA MET A 29 -8.83 9.03 -2.17
C MET A 29 -10.24 9.47 -2.54
N SER A 30 -10.30 10.50 -3.34
CA SER A 30 -11.51 11.00 -3.99
C SER A 30 -11.22 11.34 -5.44
N ARG A 31 -12.26 11.57 -6.24
CA ARG A 31 -12.09 12.05 -7.63
C ARG A 31 -11.47 13.45 -7.73
N PHE A 32 -11.48 14.19 -6.63
CA PHE A 32 -10.91 15.54 -6.53
C PHE A 32 -9.54 15.54 -5.85
N SER A 33 -9.03 14.40 -5.43
CA SER A 33 -7.70 14.30 -4.82
C SER A 33 -6.63 14.79 -5.76
N THR A 34 -5.73 15.60 -5.22
CA THR A 34 -4.62 16.22 -5.95
C THR A 34 -3.28 15.56 -5.59
N PRO A 35 -2.28 15.59 -6.48
CA PRO A 35 -0.93 15.14 -6.14
C PRO A 35 -0.33 15.85 -4.92
N ASP A 36 -0.70 17.10 -4.67
CA ASP A 36 -0.19 17.89 -3.56
C ASP A 36 -0.59 17.33 -2.19
N GLU A 37 -1.76 16.74 -2.10
CA GLU A 37 -2.28 16.14 -0.86
C GLU A 37 -1.59 14.82 -0.52
N ILE A 38 -0.99 14.17 -1.50
CA ILE A 38 -0.38 12.84 -1.35
C ILE A 38 1.13 12.93 -1.34
N PHE A 39 1.70 13.71 -2.25
CA PHE A 39 3.16 13.82 -2.44
C PHE A 39 3.76 15.09 -1.87
N GLY A 40 2.94 15.97 -1.31
CA GLY A 40 3.32 17.26 -0.75
C GLY A 40 3.15 18.44 -1.72
N PRO A 41 2.85 19.64 -1.20
CA PRO A 41 2.68 20.84 -2.00
C PRO A 41 4.00 21.33 -2.58
N VAL A 42 3.92 22.12 -3.64
CA VAL A 42 5.11 22.78 -4.23
C VAL A 42 5.72 23.76 -3.22
N SER A 43 7.01 23.69 -3.02
CA SER A 43 7.74 24.58 -2.14
C SER A 43 7.94 25.94 -2.76
N ILE A 44 7.18 26.94 -2.33
CA ILE A 44 7.29 28.32 -2.79
C ILE A 44 8.67 28.92 -2.48
N ALA A 45 9.26 28.52 -1.35
CA ALA A 45 10.59 28.99 -0.96
C ALA A 45 11.65 28.52 -1.97
N ARG A 46 11.69 27.23 -2.28
CA ARG A 46 12.65 26.66 -3.24
C ARG A 46 12.46 27.18 -4.66
N LEU A 47 11.21 27.45 -5.04
CA LEU A 47 10.90 28.03 -6.32
C LEU A 47 11.45 29.47 -6.41
N LYS A 48 11.33 30.27 -5.36
CA LYS A 48 11.82 31.65 -5.34
C LYS A 48 13.34 31.78 -5.20
N GLU A 49 13.96 30.90 -4.40
CA GLU A 49 15.39 30.98 -4.08
C GLU A 49 16.26 30.34 -5.15
N ASN A 50 15.80 29.24 -5.74
CA ASN A 50 16.63 28.40 -6.60
C ASN A 50 16.02 28.16 -7.99
N ASP A 51 14.88 28.76 -8.30
CA ASP A 51 14.10 28.50 -9.52
C ASP A 51 13.81 26.99 -9.74
N LYS A 52 13.67 26.24 -8.63
CA LYS A 52 13.46 24.80 -8.66
C LYS A 52 12.05 24.43 -8.27
N TYR A 53 11.40 23.65 -9.14
CA TYR A 53 10.08 23.09 -8.88
C TYR A 53 10.20 21.82 -8.03
N GLU A 54 10.29 22.00 -6.71
CA GLU A 54 10.35 20.90 -5.75
C GLU A 54 9.16 20.93 -4.80
N ARG A 55 8.75 19.75 -4.31
CA ARG A 55 7.66 19.58 -3.33
C ARG A 55 8.20 19.55 -1.90
N ALA A 56 7.42 20.05 -0.97
CA ALA A 56 7.64 19.88 0.46
C ALA A 56 7.10 18.51 0.89
N ILE A 57 7.93 17.48 0.83
CA ILE A 57 7.54 16.07 0.97
C ILE A 57 7.44 15.58 2.42
N ASN A 58 7.93 16.36 3.38
CA ASN A 58 7.97 15.95 4.78
C ASN A 58 6.56 15.75 5.35
N GLY A 59 6.29 14.56 5.89
CA GLY A 59 4.97 14.17 6.39
C GLY A 59 3.99 13.65 5.31
N TYR A 60 4.44 13.55 4.06
CA TYR A 60 3.69 12.99 2.96
C TYR A 60 4.20 11.60 2.55
N LEU A 61 3.50 10.96 1.60
CA LEU A 61 3.82 9.61 1.13
C LEU A 61 5.31 9.37 0.86
N PRO A 62 6.08 10.30 0.23
CA PRO A 62 7.48 10.03 -0.10
C PRO A 62 8.40 9.82 1.11
N THR A 63 7.99 10.23 2.31
CA THR A 63 8.77 10.07 3.54
C THR A 63 8.21 9.00 4.49
N ALA A 64 7.15 8.30 4.09
CA ALA A 64 6.49 7.32 4.92
C ALA A 64 7.08 5.91 4.76
N ASP A 65 7.24 5.20 5.86
CA ASP A 65 7.58 3.77 5.91
C ASP A 65 6.37 2.89 5.56
N ILE A 66 5.19 3.32 5.99
CA ILE A 66 3.94 2.59 5.79
C ILE A 66 2.90 3.54 5.21
N VAL A 67 2.31 3.13 4.11
CA VAL A 67 1.29 3.91 3.40
C VAL A 67 -0.03 3.16 3.37
N PHE A 68 -1.11 3.83 3.73
CA PHE A 68 -2.48 3.34 3.57
C PHE A 68 -3.27 4.30 2.66
N LEU A 69 -3.76 3.79 1.55
CA LEU A 69 -4.59 4.52 0.59
C LEU A 69 -5.98 3.90 0.54
N ASP A 70 -6.97 4.60 1.07
CA ASP A 70 -8.36 4.15 1.00
C ASP A 70 -9.01 4.66 -0.29
N GLU A 71 -9.95 3.89 -0.84
CA GLU A 71 -10.65 4.16 -2.10
C GLU A 71 -9.70 4.41 -3.28
N ILE A 72 -8.66 3.59 -3.40
CA ILE A 72 -7.53 3.78 -4.32
C ILE A 72 -7.96 4.00 -5.78
N TRP A 73 -9.06 3.37 -6.22
CA TRP A 73 -9.54 3.47 -7.61
C TRP A 73 -10.17 4.82 -7.95
N LYS A 74 -10.43 5.67 -6.94
CA LYS A 74 -10.90 7.04 -7.15
C LYS A 74 -9.78 8.03 -7.47
N ALA A 75 -8.52 7.61 -7.38
CA ALA A 75 -7.37 8.46 -7.70
C ALA A 75 -7.35 8.84 -9.19
N GLY A 76 -7.07 10.10 -9.46
CA GLY A 76 -6.90 10.59 -10.85
C GLY A 76 -5.61 10.06 -11.52
N PRO A 77 -5.51 10.13 -12.87
CA PRO A 77 -4.40 9.55 -13.64
C PRO A 77 -3.01 10.04 -13.21
N ALA A 78 -2.87 11.30 -12.81
CA ALA A 78 -1.59 11.86 -12.35
C ALA A 78 -1.08 11.17 -11.09
N ILE A 79 -1.98 10.89 -10.13
CA ILE A 79 -1.67 10.18 -8.90
C ILE A 79 -1.33 8.72 -9.21
N GLN A 80 -2.14 8.06 -10.05
CA GLN A 80 -1.95 6.66 -10.44
C GLN A 80 -0.58 6.42 -11.08
N ASN A 81 -0.18 7.27 -12.03
CA ASN A 81 1.11 7.17 -12.71
C ASN A 81 2.29 7.35 -11.73
N THR A 82 2.17 8.28 -10.79
CA THR A 82 3.19 8.46 -9.76
C THR A 82 3.25 7.27 -8.83
N LEU A 83 2.10 6.70 -8.43
CA LEU A 83 2.04 5.50 -7.60
C LEU A 83 2.65 4.29 -8.29
N LEU A 84 2.51 4.14 -9.61
CA LEU A 84 3.17 3.06 -10.35
C LEU A 84 4.70 3.11 -10.19
N THR A 85 5.31 4.29 -10.32
CA THR A 85 6.76 4.47 -10.10
C THR A 85 7.13 4.19 -8.63
N VAL A 86 6.37 4.73 -7.69
CA VAL A 86 6.56 4.52 -6.25
C VAL A 86 6.53 3.03 -5.87
N ILE A 87 5.56 2.29 -6.40
CA ILE A 87 5.39 0.86 -6.05
C ILE A 87 6.46 0.00 -6.71
N ASN A 88 6.81 0.28 -7.96
CA ASN A 88 7.75 -0.54 -8.72
C ASN A 88 9.20 -0.28 -8.33
N GLU A 89 9.57 0.99 -8.23
CA GLU A 89 10.97 1.41 -8.15
C GLU A 89 11.33 1.92 -6.75
N LYS A 90 10.33 2.20 -5.91
CA LYS A 90 10.50 2.89 -4.62
C LYS A 90 11.23 4.22 -4.77
N ILE A 91 10.97 4.92 -5.87
CA ILE A 91 11.56 6.20 -6.20
C ILE A 91 10.45 7.24 -6.36
N PHE A 92 10.70 8.43 -5.86
CA PHE A 92 9.90 9.62 -6.12
C PHE A 92 10.77 10.70 -6.75
N ARG A 93 10.34 11.25 -7.88
CA ARG A 93 11.02 12.36 -8.55
C ARG A 93 10.51 13.68 -8.00
N ASN A 94 11.40 14.41 -7.35
CA ASN A 94 11.12 15.72 -6.78
C ASN A 94 11.95 16.80 -7.49
N GLY A 95 11.38 17.41 -8.49
CA GLY A 95 12.12 18.26 -9.42
C GLY A 95 13.19 17.45 -10.17
N ASP A 96 14.44 17.89 -10.07
CA ASP A 96 15.59 17.24 -10.69
C ASP A 96 16.19 16.10 -9.86
N THR A 97 15.68 15.88 -8.64
CA THR A 97 16.21 14.88 -7.70
C THR A 97 15.35 13.63 -7.65
N GLU A 98 16.01 12.47 -7.64
CA GLU A 98 15.36 11.18 -7.35
C GLU A 98 15.57 10.84 -5.88
N ILE A 99 14.45 10.55 -5.19
CA ILE A 99 14.42 10.24 -3.78
C ILE A 99 14.01 8.79 -3.62
N HIS A 100 14.86 7.98 -3.00
CA HIS A 100 14.51 6.62 -2.59
C HIS A 100 13.58 6.66 -1.38
N LEU A 101 12.43 6.02 -1.50
CA LEU A 101 11.43 5.98 -0.44
C LEU A 101 11.78 4.95 0.62
N PRO A 102 11.57 5.26 1.91
CA PRO A 102 11.72 4.29 3.00
C PRO A 102 10.59 3.25 3.04
N LEU A 103 9.78 3.18 2.01
CA LEU A 103 8.54 2.42 1.94
C LEU A 103 8.75 0.93 2.21
N LYS A 104 8.20 0.44 3.31
CA LYS A 104 8.19 -0.98 3.73
C LYS A 104 6.90 -1.67 3.32
N LEU A 105 5.76 -0.98 3.47
CA LEU A 105 4.43 -1.54 3.23
C LEU A 105 3.51 -0.50 2.62
N LEU A 106 2.84 -0.86 1.52
CA LEU A 106 1.75 -0.09 0.95
C LEU A 106 0.47 -0.93 0.97
N ILE A 107 -0.55 -0.40 1.62
CA ILE A 107 -1.86 -1.01 1.74
C ILE A 107 -2.84 -0.14 0.96
N ALA A 108 -3.62 -0.76 0.10
CA ALA A 108 -4.73 -0.09 -0.57
C ALA A 108 -6.06 -0.74 -0.20
N ALA A 109 -7.08 0.06 0.00
CA ALA A 109 -8.44 -0.42 0.21
C ALA A 109 -9.37 0.11 -0.88
N SER A 110 -10.42 -0.64 -1.17
CA SER A 110 -11.50 -0.22 -2.04
C SER A 110 -12.78 -1.00 -1.75
N ASN A 111 -13.92 -0.39 -2.05
CA ASN A 111 -15.23 -1.03 -2.01
C ASN A 111 -15.58 -1.74 -3.32
N GLU A 112 -14.88 -1.42 -4.39
CA GLU A 112 -15.13 -1.88 -5.77
C GLU A 112 -13.84 -2.36 -6.43
N LEU A 113 -13.99 -3.13 -7.49
CA LEU A 113 -12.88 -3.49 -8.36
C LEU A 113 -12.53 -2.32 -9.28
N PRO A 114 -11.29 -2.26 -9.83
CA PRO A 114 -10.94 -1.24 -10.81
C PRO A 114 -11.85 -1.35 -12.04
N ALA A 115 -12.29 -0.21 -12.56
CA ALA A 115 -13.07 -0.19 -13.78
C ALA A 115 -12.20 -0.62 -14.98
N GLN A 116 -12.76 -1.44 -15.85
CA GLN A 116 -12.06 -1.91 -17.04
C GLN A 116 -11.90 -0.78 -18.06
N GLY A 117 -10.73 -0.69 -18.68
CA GLY A 117 -10.46 0.29 -19.73
C GLY A 117 -10.11 1.70 -19.24
N GLU A 118 -9.99 1.91 -17.93
CA GLU A 118 -9.58 3.20 -17.35
C GLU A 118 -8.07 3.28 -17.05
N GLY A 119 -7.29 2.29 -17.49
CA GLY A 119 -5.83 2.24 -17.26
C GLY A 119 -5.44 1.84 -15.83
N LEU A 120 -6.39 1.36 -15.03
CA LEU A 120 -6.19 0.93 -13.64
C LEU A 120 -5.55 -0.45 -13.53
N GLU A 121 -5.55 -1.22 -14.63
CA GLU A 121 -5.07 -2.60 -14.68
C GLU A 121 -3.60 -2.69 -14.26
N ALA A 122 -2.79 -1.72 -14.69
CA ALA A 122 -1.36 -1.67 -14.37
C ALA A 122 -1.13 -1.49 -12.85
N LEU A 123 -1.94 -0.65 -12.19
CA LEU A 123 -1.88 -0.45 -10.74
C LEU A 123 -2.43 -1.66 -10.00
N TRP A 124 -3.51 -2.28 -10.51
CA TRP A 124 -4.09 -3.50 -9.96
C TRP A 124 -3.09 -4.66 -9.92
N ASP A 125 -2.31 -4.84 -10.97
CA ASP A 125 -1.32 -5.92 -11.07
C ASP A 125 -0.16 -5.78 -10.07
N ARG A 126 0.08 -4.58 -9.55
CA ARG A 126 1.12 -4.33 -8.55
C ARG A 126 0.73 -4.77 -7.14
N PHE A 127 -0.56 -4.93 -6.87
CA PHE A 127 -1.03 -5.47 -5.59
C PHE A 127 -1.02 -7.01 -5.61
N ILE A 128 0.08 -7.59 -5.13
CA ILE A 128 0.32 -9.04 -5.16
C ILE A 128 -0.62 -9.75 -4.19
N ILE A 129 -0.80 -9.22 -2.97
CA ILE A 129 -1.67 -9.78 -1.95
C ILE A 129 -3.02 -9.10 -2.04
N ARG A 130 -4.06 -9.88 -2.34
CA ARG A 130 -5.43 -9.40 -2.50
C ARG A 130 -6.34 -10.10 -1.51
N LEU A 131 -6.84 -9.35 -0.53
CA LEU A 131 -7.72 -9.86 0.50
C LEU A 131 -9.14 -9.34 0.27
N VAL A 132 -10.12 -10.22 0.43
CA VAL A 132 -11.53 -9.86 0.36
C VAL A 132 -12.13 -9.92 1.76
N SER A 133 -12.48 -8.76 2.30
CA SER A 133 -13.23 -8.64 3.55
C SER A 133 -14.72 -8.83 3.29
N LYS A 134 -15.35 -9.65 4.10
CA LYS A 134 -16.80 -9.93 4.02
C LYS A 134 -17.48 -9.48 5.30
N ASN A 135 -18.81 -9.30 5.24
CA ASN A 135 -19.59 -9.08 6.43
C ASN A 135 -19.53 -10.29 7.38
N ILE A 136 -19.64 -10.03 8.66
CA ILE A 136 -19.77 -11.09 9.68
C ILE A 136 -21.10 -11.77 9.46
N VAL A 137 -21.09 -13.09 9.25
CA VAL A 137 -22.27 -13.92 9.00
C VAL A 137 -22.65 -14.69 10.27
N SER A 138 -21.68 -15.04 11.11
CA SER A 138 -21.88 -15.76 12.35
C SER A 138 -22.47 -14.85 13.44
N GLU A 139 -23.57 -15.26 14.08
CA GLU A 139 -24.13 -14.53 15.24
C GLU A 139 -23.15 -14.47 16.41
N ASP A 140 -22.40 -15.54 16.66
CA ASP A 140 -21.39 -15.60 17.73
C ASP A 140 -20.28 -14.58 17.50
N ASP A 141 -19.78 -14.46 16.26
CA ASP A 141 -18.75 -13.50 15.93
C ASP A 141 -19.28 -12.06 16.00
N PHE A 142 -20.54 -11.86 15.62
CA PHE A 142 -21.21 -10.55 15.74
C PHE A 142 -21.36 -10.16 17.22
N CYS A 143 -21.81 -11.07 18.09
CA CYS A 143 -21.90 -10.84 19.52
C CYS A 143 -20.53 -10.55 20.14
N ARG A 144 -19.50 -11.32 19.77
CA ARG A 144 -18.11 -11.05 20.20
C ARG A 144 -17.65 -9.67 19.80
N MET A 145 -17.87 -9.27 18.55
CA MET A 145 -17.53 -7.92 18.06
C MET A 145 -18.19 -6.83 18.93
N LEU A 146 -19.47 -6.98 19.29
CA LEU A 146 -20.18 -6.03 20.14
C LEU A 146 -19.61 -5.95 21.57
N ILE A 147 -19.24 -7.09 22.14
CA ILE A 147 -18.64 -7.16 23.48
C ILE A 147 -17.23 -6.56 23.49
N ASP A 148 -16.42 -6.96 22.52
CA ASP A 148 -15.02 -6.54 22.41
C ASP A 148 -14.88 -5.07 22.03
N SER A 149 -15.87 -4.47 21.37
CA SER A 149 -15.85 -3.04 21.03
C SER A 149 -15.78 -2.12 22.25
N LYS A 150 -16.28 -2.57 23.39
CA LYS A 150 -16.18 -1.84 24.67
C LYS A 150 -14.79 -1.91 25.30
N ASN A 151 -14.00 -2.91 24.97
CA ASN A 151 -12.66 -3.17 25.51
C ASN A 151 -11.55 -2.85 24.52
N SER A 152 -11.89 -2.28 23.37
CA SER A 152 -10.95 -2.08 22.25
C SER A 152 -10.06 -0.83 22.39
N GLN A 153 -9.39 -0.71 23.53
CA GLN A 153 -8.05 -0.15 23.42
C GLN A 153 -7.21 -1.18 22.67
N PRO A 154 -6.61 -0.85 21.53
CA PRO A 154 -5.73 -1.79 20.86
C PRO A 154 -4.69 -2.22 21.89
N ARG A 155 -4.58 -3.53 22.13
CA ARG A 155 -3.43 -4.08 22.86
C ARG A 155 -2.22 -3.91 21.93
N LEU A 156 -1.73 -2.67 21.88
CA LEU A 156 -0.83 -2.13 20.88
C LEU A 156 0.58 -2.72 20.92
N ASN A 157 0.95 -3.54 21.89
CA ASN A 157 2.36 -3.77 22.17
C ASN A 157 2.78 -5.24 22.32
N LEU A 158 2.02 -6.21 21.81
CA LEU A 158 2.45 -7.60 21.96
C LEU A 158 3.51 -8.03 20.95
N PHE A 159 3.56 -7.43 19.76
CA PHE A 159 4.56 -7.75 18.73
C PHE A 159 4.79 -6.53 17.84
N GLN A 160 5.88 -5.83 18.06
CA GLN A 160 6.39 -4.82 17.12
C GLN A 160 7.65 -5.35 16.46
N ILE A 161 7.74 -5.17 15.17
CA ILE A 161 8.90 -5.51 14.35
C ILE A 161 9.91 -4.39 14.53
N GLU A 162 11.05 -4.69 15.11
CA GLU A 162 12.14 -3.73 15.27
C GLU A 162 12.83 -3.48 13.91
N PRO A 163 13.37 -2.27 13.68
CA PRO A 163 14.06 -1.95 12.42
C PRO A 163 15.22 -2.91 12.10
N SER A 164 15.96 -3.37 13.11
CA SER A 164 17.05 -4.36 12.96
C SER A 164 16.53 -5.71 12.49
N GLU A 165 15.44 -6.19 13.09
CA GLU A 165 14.81 -7.46 12.72
C GLU A 165 14.29 -7.42 11.26
N TYR A 166 13.63 -6.32 10.87
CA TYR A 166 13.19 -6.14 9.50
C TYR A 166 14.36 -6.16 8.51
N HIS A 167 15.46 -5.50 8.84
CA HIS A 167 16.65 -5.48 8.00
C HIS A 167 17.29 -6.86 7.86
N ASP A 168 17.32 -7.64 8.93
CA ASP A 168 17.84 -9.02 8.91
C ASP A 168 16.95 -9.96 8.09
N TRP A 169 15.63 -9.77 8.12
CA TRP A 169 14.72 -10.50 7.22
C TRP A 169 14.96 -10.19 5.75
N LEU A 170 15.19 -8.93 5.40
CA LEU A 170 15.53 -8.55 4.02
C LEU A 170 16.79 -9.26 3.55
N LYS A 171 17.86 -9.29 4.36
CA LYS A 171 19.08 -10.03 4.03
C LYS A 171 18.84 -11.53 3.85
N GLN A 172 17.97 -12.13 4.67
CA GLN A 172 17.63 -13.54 4.55
C GLN A 172 16.86 -13.80 3.24
N ILE A 173 15.94 -12.91 2.86
CA ILE A 173 15.18 -13.02 1.61
C ILE A 173 16.12 -12.98 0.40
N ASP A 174 17.09 -12.06 0.40
CA ASP A 174 18.06 -11.93 -0.70
C ASP A 174 18.94 -13.18 -0.87
N ASN A 175 19.12 -13.95 0.19
CA ASN A 175 19.90 -15.20 0.19
C ASN A 175 19.07 -16.46 -0.11
N VAL A 176 17.75 -16.33 -0.36
CA VAL A 176 16.90 -17.50 -0.66
C VAL A 176 17.17 -18.00 -2.07
N GLU A 177 17.70 -19.22 -2.17
CA GLU A 177 17.87 -19.92 -3.44
C GLU A 177 16.55 -20.57 -3.89
N VAL A 178 16.18 -20.31 -5.14
CA VAL A 178 15.00 -20.93 -5.75
C VAL A 178 15.35 -22.33 -6.27
N SER A 179 14.87 -23.38 -5.59
CA SER A 179 15.16 -24.75 -5.99
C SER A 179 14.56 -25.10 -7.36
N GLN A 180 15.17 -26.07 -8.05
CA GLN A 180 14.66 -26.56 -9.34
C GLN A 180 13.22 -27.10 -9.25
N LYS A 181 12.82 -27.65 -8.11
CA LYS A 181 11.44 -28.10 -7.88
C LYS A 181 10.44 -26.94 -7.94
N VAL A 182 10.79 -25.80 -7.33
CA VAL A 182 9.95 -24.59 -7.35
C VAL A 182 9.87 -24.01 -8.75
N LEU A 183 10.99 -23.91 -9.47
CA LEU A 183 11.01 -23.46 -10.86
C LEU A 183 10.11 -24.33 -11.74
N ASN A 184 10.20 -25.65 -11.63
CA ASN A 184 9.36 -26.58 -12.38
C ASN A 184 7.87 -26.41 -12.03
N ALA A 185 7.53 -26.16 -10.76
CA ALA A 185 6.16 -25.89 -10.34
C ALA A 185 5.61 -24.60 -10.97
N ILE A 186 6.39 -23.52 -10.94
CA ILE A 186 6.03 -22.24 -11.55
C ILE A 186 5.80 -22.40 -13.07
N CYS A 187 6.69 -23.13 -13.76
CA CYS A 187 6.54 -23.41 -15.20
C CYS A 187 5.25 -24.19 -15.51
N ARG A 188 4.91 -25.18 -14.69
CA ARG A 188 3.64 -25.93 -14.86
C ARG A 188 2.41 -25.05 -14.66
N ILE A 189 2.41 -24.21 -13.61
CA ILE A 189 1.31 -23.27 -13.35
C ILE A 189 1.16 -22.32 -14.54
N ARG A 190 2.26 -21.74 -15.04
CA ARG A 190 2.24 -20.86 -16.20
C ARG A 190 1.65 -21.54 -17.44
N GLN A 191 2.07 -22.78 -17.74
CA GLN A 191 1.53 -23.54 -18.87
C GLN A 191 0.04 -23.84 -18.73
N SER A 192 -0.43 -24.13 -17.51
CA SER A 192 -1.86 -24.38 -17.25
C SER A 192 -2.69 -23.12 -17.42
N LEU A 193 -2.22 -21.98 -16.93
CA LEU A 193 -2.89 -20.68 -17.08
C LEU A 193 -2.95 -20.24 -18.54
N HIS A 194 -1.88 -20.46 -19.32
CA HIS A 194 -1.87 -20.11 -20.75
C HIS A 194 -2.94 -20.86 -21.55
N LYS A 195 -3.24 -22.11 -21.17
CA LYS A 195 -4.31 -22.91 -21.81
C LYS A 195 -5.71 -22.40 -21.48
N ILE A 196 -5.90 -21.72 -20.35
CA ILE A 196 -7.19 -21.17 -19.91
C ILE A 196 -7.46 -19.81 -20.56
N VAL A 197 -6.43 -19.00 -20.81
CA VAL A 197 -6.56 -17.64 -21.34
C VAL A 197 -6.67 -17.62 -22.87
N VAL A 198 -6.24 -18.68 -23.57
CA VAL A 198 -6.25 -18.77 -25.05
C VAL A 198 -7.51 -19.48 -25.59
N ASN A 199 -8.37 -19.98 -24.72
CA ASN A 199 -9.70 -20.51 -25.05
C ASN A 199 -10.80 -19.57 -24.57
#